data_61163d3766ddff30bbdcd2f3d462692a
#
_entry.id   61163d3766ddff30bbdcd2f3d462692a
#
_cell.length_a   1.000
_cell.length_b   1.000
_cell.length_c   1.000
_cell.angle_alpha   90.00
_cell.angle_beta   90.00
_cell.angle_gamma   90.00
#
_symmetry.space_group_name_H-M   'P 1'
#
loop_
_entity.id
_entity.type
_entity.pdbx_description
1 polymer ?
#
loop_
_entity_poly.entity_id
_entity_poly.type
_entity_poly.pdbx_seq_one_letter_code
_entity_poly.pdbx_strand_id
1 'polypeptide(L)'
;LLGGHTTPTDLLANMGSGVSGMFETCMVAILVAAMCALIREYGGFDALLGWIHRIFKGKRGGQLGMGLLVGAMDIATANNTVAIVMANPIAKEMAQEYCVTPKKTASLLDTFSCIFQGVIPYGAQMLVAISAAHELGYEISAFQIMPRLFYPMFLLLCSLIAILGVEKKQK
;
A
#
# COMPACT_ATOMS: atom_id res chain seq x y z
N LEU A 1 30.26 8.50 -6.55
CA LEU A 1 31.51 8.38 -7.32
C LEU A 1 31.93 9.66 -8.04
N LEU A 2 31.02 10.54 -8.35
CA LEU A 2 31.32 11.81 -9.05
C LEU A 2 31.76 12.95 -8.11
N GLY A 3 31.80 12.74 -6.81
CA GLY A 3 32.18 13.74 -5.81
C GLY A 3 33.56 13.54 -5.14
N GLY A 4 34.33 12.56 -5.52
CA GLY A 4 35.77 12.44 -5.17
C GLY A 4 36.11 12.12 -3.70
N HIS A 5 35.15 11.80 -2.83
CA HIS A 5 35.40 11.59 -1.39
C HIS A 5 34.97 10.22 -0.83
N THR A 6 34.52 9.29 -1.67
CA THR A 6 34.15 7.93 -1.22
C THR A 6 35.22 6.91 -1.60
N THR A 7 35.83 6.29 -0.61
CA THR A 7 36.76 5.19 -0.81
C THR A 7 36.02 3.90 -1.19
N PRO A 8 36.65 2.92 -1.86
CA PRO A 8 36.02 1.62 -2.12
C PRO A 8 35.56 0.90 -0.85
N THR A 9 36.23 1.11 0.26
CA THR A 9 35.88 0.58 1.59
C THR A 9 34.60 1.23 2.12
N ASP A 10 34.41 2.54 1.94
CA ASP A 10 33.18 3.23 2.34
C ASP A 10 31.98 2.76 1.50
N LEU A 11 32.20 2.50 0.21
CA LEU A 11 31.18 1.94 -0.66
C LEU A 11 30.69 0.57 -0.16
N LEU A 12 31.63 -0.33 0.17
CA LEU A 12 31.30 -1.65 0.70
C LEU A 12 30.61 -1.57 2.07
N ALA A 13 31.05 -0.67 2.94
CA ALA A 13 30.43 -0.44 4.24
C ALA A 13 28.98 0.07 4.09
N ASN A 14 28.76 1.02 3.18
CA ASN A 14 27.43 1.56 2.89
C ASN A 14 26.50 0.51 2.24
N MET A 15 27.04 -0.36 1.37
CA MET A 15 26.29 -1.50 0.84
C MET A 15 25.91 -2.49 1.94
N GLY A 16 26.82 -2.82 2.84
CA GLY A 16 26.55 -3.69 3.99
C GLY A 16 25.49 -3.11 4.92
N SER A 17 25.56 -1.82 5.20
CA SER A 17 24.55 -1.10 5.98
C SER A 17 23.17 -1.09 5.28
N GLY A 18 23.15 -0.89 3.97
CA GLY A 18 21.90 -0.96 3.19
C GLY A 18 21.27 -2.35 3.22
N VAL A 19 22.06 -3.40 3.07
CA VAL A 19 21.57 -4.79 3.16
C VAL A 19 21.04 -5.09 4.57
N SER A 20 21.75 -4.67 5.62
CA SER A 20 21.29 -4.83 7.00
C SER A 20 19.98 -4.09 7.27
N GLY A 21 19.80 -2.90 6.74
CA GLY A 21 18.55 -2.14 6.85
C GLY A 21 17.38 -2.81 6.12
N MET A 22 17.64 -3.52 5.04
CA MET A 22 16.60 -4.27 4.30
C MET A 22 16.25 -5.62 4.91
N PHE A 23 17.12 -6.19 5.76
CA PHE A 23 16.92 -7.51 6.37
C PHE A 23 15.62 -7.57 7.19
N GLU A 24 15.37 -6.57 8.02
CA GLU A 24 14.15 -6.47 8.83
C GLU A 24 12.90 -6.45 7.93
N THR A 25 12.91 -5.67 6.86
CA THR A 25 11.81 -5.60 5.89
C THR A 25 11.57 -6.95 5.22
N CYS A 26 12.62 -7.68 4.84
CA CYS A 26 12.51 -9.02 4.25
C CYS A 26 11.92 -10.02 5.26
N MET A 27 12.37 -9.99 6.51
CA MET A 27 11.86 -10.88 7.56
C MET A 27 10.38 -10.61 7.86
N VAL A 28 9.99 -9.35 7.95
CA VAL A 28 8.59 -8.97 8.11
C VAL A 28 7.75 -9.48 6.93
N ALA A 29 8.22 -9.30 5.70
CA ALA A 29 7.52 -9.77 4.51
C ALA A 29 7.31 -11.30 4.51
N ILE A 30 8.33 -12.08 4.91
CA ILE A 30 8.24 -13.54 5.02
C ILE A 30 7.24 -13.95 6.10
N LEU A 31 7.32 -13.35 7.29
CA LEU A 31 6.39 -13.66 8.38
C LEU A 31 4.95 -13.31 8.05
N VAL A 32 4.74 -12.16 7.40
CA VAL A 32 3.41 -11.75 6.93
C VAL A 32 2.89 -12.71 5.86
N ALA A 33 3.72 -13.13 4.90
CA ALA A 33 3.33 -14.12 3.89
C ALA A 33 2.92 -15.45 4.53
N ALA A 34 3.64 -15.93 5.55
CA ALA A 34 3.30 -17.13 6.31
C ALA A 34 1.96 -16.96 7.06
N MET A 35 1.75 -15.82 7.71
CA MET A 35 0.47 -15.49 8.36
C MET A 35 -0.69 -15.48 7.36
N CYS A 36 -0.51 -14.89 6.19
CA CYS A 36 -1.51 -14.89 5.13
C CYS A 36 -1.87 -16.28 4.64
N ALA A 37 -0.86 -17.15 4.50
CA ALA A 37 -1.10 -18.55 4.14
C ALA A 37 -1.95 -19.27 5.19
N LEU A 38 -1.69 -19.05 6.47
CA LEU A 38 -2.52 -19.58 7.57
C LEU A 38 -3.93 -19.03 7.54
N ILE A 39 -4.12 -17.72 7.40
CA ILE A 39 -5.44 -17.09 7.32
C ILE A 39 -6.24 -17.66 6.15
N ARG A 40 -5.59 -17.91 5.02
CA ARG A 40 -6.21 -18.53 3.85
C ARG A 40 -6.66 -19.95 4.13
N GLU A 41 -5.81 -20.77 4.75
CA GLU A 41 -6.10 -22.16 5.11
C GLU A 41 -7.32 -22.28 6.05
N TYR A 42 -7.45 -21.35 6.98
CA TYR A 42 -8.57 -21.30 7.92
C TYR A 42 -9.80 -20.55 7.41
N GLY A 43 -9.87 -20.24 6.10
CA GLY A 43 -11.04 -19.58 5.49
C GLY A 43 -11.25 -18.12 5.89
N GLY A 44 -10.23 -17.46 6.46
CA GLY A 44 -10.33 -16.06 6.86
C GLY A 44 -10.55 -15.12 5.69
N PHE A 45 -10.03 -15.46 4.51
CA PHE A 45 -10.27 -14.68 3.28
C PHE A 45 -11.71 -14.82 2.78
N ASP A 46 -12.30 -16.02 2.89
CA ASP A 46 -13.70 -16.25 2.52
C ASP A 46 -14.66 -15.46 3.41
N ALA A 47 -14.35 -15.40 4.71
CA ALA A 47 -15.10 -14.58 5.66
C ALA A 47 -15.00 -13.08 5.33
N LEU A 48 -13.80 -12.60 4.98
CA LEU A 48 -13.56 -11.22 4.58
C LEU A 48 -14.30 -10.87 3.27
N LEU A 49 -14.22 -11.75 2.28
CA LEU A 49 -14.97 -11.63 1.02
C LEU A 49 -16.48 -11.58 1.30
N GLY A 50 -17.01 -12.50 2.10
CA GLY A 50 -18.43 -12.51 2.47
C GLY A 50 -18.89 -11.22 3.15
N TRP A 51 -18.02 -10.59 3.95
CA TRP A 51 -18.29 -9.29 4.56
C TRP A 51 -18.27 -8.15 3.54
N ILE A 52 -17.28 -8.13 2.64
CA ILE A 52 -17.18 -7.16 1.56
C ILE A 52 -18.41 -7.25 0.63
N HIS A 53 -18.86 -8.46 0.26
CA HIS A 53 -20.04 -8.68 -0.58
C HIS A 53 -21.34 -8.16 0.03
N ARG A 54 -21.45 -8.17 1.36
CA ARG A 54 -22.64 -7.61 2.05
C ARG A 54 -22.70 -6.10 1.93
N ILE A 55 -21.55 -5.42 1.94
CA ILE A 55 -21.45 -3.95 1.96
C ILE A 55 -21.39 -3.40 0.54
N PHE A 56 -20.57 -4.01 -0.31
CA PHE A 56 -20.27 -3.51 -1.65
C PHE A 56 -20.97 -4.33 -2.71
N LYS A 57 -22.07 -3.79 -3.26
CA LYS A 57 -22.84 -4.42 -4.32
C LYS A 57 -22.54 -3.81 -5.68
N GLY A 58 -22.48 -4.66 -6.72
CA GLY A 58 -22.25 -4.27 -8.10
C GLY A 58 -20.80 -3.84 -8.39
N LYS A 59 -20.52 -3.58 -9.66
CA LYS A 59 -19.17 -3.34 -10.20
C LYS A 59 -18.44 -2.16 -9.54
N ARG A 60 -19.14 -1.06 -9.25
CA ARG A 60 -18.56 0.12 -8.59
C ARG A 60 -18.25 -0.19 -7.13
N GLY A 61 -19.18 -0.87 -6.45
CA GLY A 61 -18.98 -1.33 -5.08
C GLY A 61 -17.78 -2.27 -4.97
N GLY A 62 -17.66 -3.25 -5.86
CA GLY A 62 -16.51 -4.16 -5.91
C GLY A 62 -15.17 -3.43 -6.08
N GLN A 63 -15.10 -2.40 -6.90
CA GLN A 63 -13.89 -1.58 -7.06
C GLN A 63 -13.53 -0.81 -5.78
N LEU A 64 -14.50 -0.22 -5.09
CA LEU A 64 -14.30 0.42 -3.79
C LEU A 64 -13.90 -0.61 -2.73
N GLY A 65 -14.54 -1.78 -2.74
CA GLY A 65 -14.21 -2.89 -1.85
C GLY A 65 -12.75 -3.34 -1.99
N MET A 66 -12.24 -3.47 -3.23
CA MET A 66 -10.82 -3.78 -3.49
C MET A 66 -9.89 -2.70 -2.96
N GLY A 67 -10.26 -1.43 -3.14
CA GLY A 67 -9.48 -0.30 -2.62
C GLY A 67 -9.44 -0.27 -1.09
N LEU A 68 -10.56 -0.49 -0.43
CA LEU A 68 -10.62 -0.57 1.03
C LEU A 68 -9.91 -1.80 1.58
N LEU A 69 -9.96 -2.94 0.87
CA LEU A 69 -9.24 -4.15 1.23
C LEU A 69 -7.74 -3.90 1.28
N VAL A 70 -7.16 -3.37 0.20
CA VAL A 70 -5.71 -3.09 0.18
C VAL A 70 -5.34 -2.01 1.18
N GLY A 71 -6.20 -1.02 1.41
CA GLY A 71 -5.99 0.00 2.44
C GLY A 71 -5.97 -0.57 3.86
N ALA A 72 -6.87 -1.51 4.17
CA ALA A 72 -6.87 -2.21 5.45
C ALA A 72 -5.60 -3.04 5.66
N MET A 73 -5.14 -3.74 4.60
CA MET A 73 -3.87 -4.46 4.62
C MET A 73 -2.67 -3.53 4.80
N ASP A 74 -2.71 -2.36 4.19
CA ASP A 74 -1.65 -1.36 4.30
C ASP A 74 -1.58 -0.76 5.72
N ILE A 75 -2.72 -0.47 6.33
CA ILE A 75 -2.77 -0.08 7.74
C ILE A 75 -2.18 -1.16 8.65
N ALA A 76 -2.47 -2.43 8.36
CA ALA A 76 -1.97 -3.55 9.17
C ALA A 76 -0.46 -3.78 9.02
N THR A 77 0.10 -3.57 7.83
CA THR A 77 1.49 -3.90 7.51
C THR A 77 2.43 -2.69 7.46
N ALA A 78 1.88 -1.47 7.39
CA ALA A 78 2.60 -0.22 7.14
C ALA A 78 3.54 -0.28 5.91
N ASN A 79 3.22 -1.16 4.95
CA ASN A 79 4.03 -1.41 3.77
C ASN A 79 3.14 -1.73 2.56
N ASN A 80 3.10 -0.82 1.57
CA ASN A 80 2.24 -0.95 0.40
C ASN A 80 2.55 -2.20 -0.45
N THR A 81 3.81 -2.58 -0.59
CA THR A 81 4.20 -3.76 -1.37
C THR A 81 3.63 -5.03 -0.73
N VAL A 82 3.77 -5.16 0.58
CA VAL A 82 3.22 -6.30 1.34
C VAL A 82 1.69 -6.27 1.29
N ALA A 83 1.07 -5.11 1.47
CA ALA A 83 -0.38 -4.94 1.40
C ALA A 83 -0.95 -5.38 0.04
N ILE A 84 -0.30 -4.99 -1.08
CA ILE A 84 -0.71 -5.39 -2.43
C ILE A 84 -0.57 -6.91 -2.60
N VAL A 85 0.55 -7.49 -2.17
CA VAL A 85 0.78 -8.94 -2.28
C VAL A 85 -0.28 -9.72 -1.50
N MET A 86 -0.63 -9.26 -0.30
CA MET A 86 -1.68 -9.87 0.53
C MET A 86 -3.07 -9.71 -0.06
N ALA A 87 -3.40 -8.52 -0.56
CA ALA A 87 -4.72 -8.24 -1.14
C ALA A 87 -4.93 -8.89 -2.51
N ASN A 88 -3.85 -9.17 -3.26
CA ASN A 88 -3.91 -9.62 -4.65
C ASN A 88 -4.76 -10.89 -4.87
N PRO A 89 -4.63 -11.99 -4.12
CA PRO A 89 -5.45 -13.18 -4.32
C PRO A 89 -6.95 -12.88 -4.15
N ILE A 90 -7.32 -12.12 -3.13
CA ILE A 90 -8.71 -11.74 -2.86
C ILE A 90 -9.24 -10.79 -3.93
N ALA A 91 -8.45 -9.77 -4.28
CA ALA A 91 -8.81 -8.82 -5.33
C ALA A 91 -8.99 -9.48 -6.69
N LYS A 92 -8.25 -10.56 -6.97
CA LYS A 92 -8.39 -11.35 -8.20
C LYS A 92 -9.72 -12.10 -8.26
N GLU A 93 -10.17 -12.69 -7.18
CA GLU A 93 -11.48 -13.32 -7.05
C GLU A 93 -12.60 -12.28 -7.20
N MET A 94 -12.50 -11.15 -6.49
CA MET A 94 -13.43 -10.03 -6.64
C MET A 94 -13.48 -9.48 -8.07
N ALA A 95 -12.32 -9.40 -8.75
CA ALA A 95 -12.26 -8.92 -10.13
C ALA A 95 -13.04 -9.82 -11.09
N GLN A 96 -12.99 -11.13 -10.91
CA GLN A 96 -13.75 -12.08 -11.70
C GLN A 96 -15.25 -11.94 -11.44
N GLU A 97 -15.66 -11.85 -10.18
CA GLU A 97 -17.06 -11.75 -9.79
C GLU A 97 -17.71 -10.43 -10.22
N TYR A 98 -17.02 -9.31 -10.02
CA TYR A 98 -17.55 -7.98 -10.39
C TYR A 98 -17.24 -7.59 -11.84
N CYS A 99 -16.70 -8.52 -12.66
CA CYS A 99 -16.33 -8.27 -14.06
C CYS A 99 -15.43 -7.02 -14.21
N VAL A 100 -14.44 -6.88 -13.36
CA VAL A 100 -13.40 -5.83 -13.42
C VAL A 100 -12.18 -6.38 -14.15
N THR A 101 -11.64 -5.61 -15.08
CA THR A 101 -10.46 -6.06 -15.84
C THR A 101 -9.22 -6.16 -14.93
N PRO A 102 -8.33 -7.14 -15.13
CA PRO A 102 -7.11 -7.29 -14.33
C PRO A 102 -6.24 -6.03 -14.29
N LYS A 103 -6.17 -5.31 -15.42
CA LYS A 103 -5.45 -4.05 -15.52
C LYS A 103 -6.03 -2.98 -14.57
N LYS A 104 -7.36 -2.89 -14.49
CA LYS A 104 -8.02 -1.93 -13.59
C LYS A 104 -7.88 -2.38 -12.13
N THR A 105 -7.95 -3.66 -11.86
CA THR A 105 -7.70 -4.22 -10.52
C THR A 105 -6.31 -3.87 -10.02
N ALA A 106 -5.27 -4.12 -10.81
CA ALA A 106 -3.91 -3.76 -10.45
C ALA A 106 -3.75 -2.25 -10.19
N SER A 107 -4.33 -1.41 -11.05
CA SER A 107 -4.32 0.04 -10.85
C SER A 107 -5.04 0.48 -9.57
N LEU A 108 -6.16 -0.18 -9.21
CA LEU A 108 -6.87 0.13 -7.96
C LEU A 108 -6.05 -0.26 -6.73
N LEU A 109 -5.45 -1.45 -6.72
CA LEU A 109 -4.61 -1.90 -5.62
C LEU A 109 -3.43 -0.95 -5.40
N ASP A 110 -2.74 -0.58 -6.47
CA ASP A 110 -1.59 0.33 -6.42
C ASP A 110 -2.02 1.74 -5.95
N THR A 111 -3.06 2.31 -6.56
CA THR A 111 -3.52 3.66 -6.22
C THR A 111 -3.99 3.77 -4.77
N PHE A 112 -4.81 2.82 -4.31
CA PHE A 112 -5.33 2.86 -2.94
C PHE A 112 -4.25 2.55 -1.90
N SER A 113 -3.32 1.62 -2.18
CA SER A 113 -2.19 1.40 -1.27
C SER A 113 -1.33 2.67 -1.13
N CYS A 114 -1.04 3.37 -2.21
CA CYS A 114 -0.31 4.64 -2.15
C CYS A 114 -1.04 5.72 -1.35
N ILE A 115 -2.39 5.78 -1.44
CA ILE A 115 -3.19 6.73 -0.66
C ILE A 115 -3.06 6.44 0.83
N PHE A 116 -3.29 5.19 1.24
CA PHE A 116 -3.23 4.79 2.64
C PHE A 116 -1.81 4.90 3.20
N GLN A 117 -0.81 4.39 2.48
CA GLN A 117 0.60 4.48 2.86
C GLN A 117 1.06 5.93 3.05
N GLY A 118 0.59 6.85 2.22
CA GLY A 118 0.94 8.27 2.32
C GLY A 118 0.37 8.94 3.58
N VAL A 119 -0.72 8.43 4.14
CA VAL A 119 -1.43 9.05 5.27
C VAL A 119 -1.10 8.37 6.61
N ILE A 120 -0.63 7.12 6.60
CA ILE A 120 -0.34 6.36 7.82
C ILE A 120 0.77 7.05 8.64
N PRO A 121 0.52 7.44 9.91
CA PRO A 121 1.47 8.22 10.71
C PRO A 121 2.72 7.44 11.12
N TYR A 122 2.65 6.11 11.13
CA TYR A 122 3.75 5.18 11.44
C TYR A 122 4.33 4.52 10.19
N GLY A 123 3.89 4.92 8.99
CA GLY A 123 4.44 4.44 7.73
C GLY A 123 5.87 4.93 7.50
N ALA A 124 6.68 4.11 6.82
CA ALA A 124 8.08 4.42 6.56
C ALA A 124 8.29 5.80 5.90
N GLN A 125 7.42 6.20 5.00
CA GLN A 125 7.48 7.49 4.32
C GLN A 125 7.30 8.67 5.28
N MET A 126 6.35 8.55 6.22
CA MET A 126 6.10 9.57 7.23
C MET A 126 7.26 9.67 8.22
N LEU A 127 7.79 8.52 8.66
CA LEU A 127 8.94 8.47 9.57
C LEU A 127 10.19 9.10 8.96
N VAL A 128 10.46 8.81 7.67
CA VAL A 128 11.58 9.44 6.94
C VAL A 128 11.39 10.96 6.83
N ALA A 129 10.16 11.42 6.55
CA ALA A 129 9.88 12.86 6.47
C ALA A 129 10.09 13.56 7.83
N ILE A 130 9.66 12.93 8.93
CA ILE A 130 9.87 13.46 10.29
C ILE A 130 11.36 13.48 10.65
N SER A 131 12.08 12.39 10.35
CA SER A 131 13.52 12.29 10.62
C SER A 131 14.29 13.37 9.86
N ALA A 132 13.99 13.57 8.58
CA ALA A 132 14.63 14.61 7.77
C ALA A 132 14.32 16.03 8.30
N ALA A 133 13.10 16.27 8.77
CA ALA A 133 12.75 17.54 9.41
C ALA A 133 13.51 17.76 10.71
N HIS A 134 13.65 16.72 11.52
CA HIS A 134 14.40 16.77 12.78
C HIS A 134 15.90 17.06 12.54
N GLU A 135 16.51 16.48 11.51
CA GLU A 135 17.89 16.79 11.10
C GLU A 135 18.09 18.26 10.71
N LEU A 136 17.03 18.90 10.21
CA LEU A 136 17.02 20.34 9.90
C LEU A 136 16.66 21.24 11.07
N GLY A 137 16.48 20.66 12.28
CA GLY A 137 16.14 21.39 13.51
C GLY A 137 14.65 21.71 13.68
N TYR A 138 13.76 21.04 12.91
CA TYR A 138 12.31 21.23 13.04
C TYR A 138 11.67 20.07 13.80
N GLU A 139 11.01 20.37 14.91
CA GLU A 139 10.19 19.43 15.68
C GLU A 139 8.78 19.35 15.04
N ILE A 140 8.57 18.40 14.13
CA ILE A 140 7.30 18.24 13.42
C ILE A 140 6.74 16.84 13.71
N SER A 141 5.46 16.77 14.08
CA SER A 141 4.74 15.49 14.26
C SER A 141 4.02 15.06 12.99
N ALA A 142 3.74 13.74 12.88
CA ALA A 142 2.96 13.18 11.78
C ALA A 142 1.60 13.89 11.61
N PHE A 143 0.93 14.19 12.70
CA PHE A 143 -0.39 14.86 12.70
C PHE A 143 -0.35 16.29 12.16
N GLN A 144 0.80 16.96 12.19
CA GLN A 144 0.98 18.29 11.60
C GLN A 144 1.25 18.20 10.08
N ILE A 145 1.84 17.09 9.63
CA ILE A 145 2.12 16.84 8.21
C ILE A 145 0.85 16.39 7.48
N MET A 146 0.05 15.48 8.06
CA MET A 146 -1.13 14.87 7.45
C MET A 146 -2.09 15.86 6.76
N PRO A 147 -2.49 16.99 7.38
CA PRO A 147 -3.41 17.94 6.74
C PRO A 147 -2.80 18.68 5.54
N ARG A 148 -1.49 18.64 5.39
CA ARG A 148 -0.75 19.30 4.30
C ARG A 148 -0.40 18.34 3.16
N LEU A 149 -0.77 17.08 3.25
CA LEU A 149 -0.57 16.06 2.22
C LEU A 149 -1.65 16.15 1.14
N PHE A 150 -1.54 17.13 0.27
CA PHE A 150 -2.50 17.33 -0.82
C PHE A 150 -2.48 16.18 -1.84
N TYR A 151 -1.34 15.54 -2.06
CA TYR A 151 -1.20 14.48 -3.06
C TYR A 151 -2.11 13.26 -2.79
N PRO A 152 -2.11 12.61 -1.62
CA PRO A 152 -3.04 11.52 -1.33
C PRO A 152 -4.50 11.94 -1.40
N MET A 153 -4.83 13.19 -1.00
CA MET A 153 -6.19 13.70 -1.06
C MET A 153 -6.69 13.86 -2.52
N PHE A 154 -5.86 14.45 -3.39
CA PHE A 154 -6.19 14.57 -4.82
C PHE A 154 -6.23 13.20 -5.49
N LEU A 155 -5.32 12.29 -5.14
CA LEU A 155 -5.30 10.94 -5.68
C LEU A 155 -6.57 10.17 -5.29
N LEU A 156 -7.03 10.31 -4.05
CA LEU A 156 -8.31 9.75 -3.60
C LEU A 156 -9.49 10.33 -4.41
N LEU A 157 -9.54 11.65 -4.57
CA LEU A 157 -10.59 12.31 -5.33
C LEU A 157 -10.62 11.81 -6.79
N CYS A 158 -9.46 11.77 -7.45
CA CYS A 158 -9.35 11.28 -8.83
C CYS A 158 -9.74 9.81 -8.95
N SER A 159 -9.34 8.96 -8.00
CA SER A 159 -9.70 7.54 -8.00
C SER A 159 -11.21 7.33 -7.80
N LEU A 160 -11.84 8.10 -6.92
CA LEU A 160 -13.30 8.08 -6.74
C LEU A 160 -14.04 8.54 -8.01
N ILE A 161 -13.58 9.61 -8.65
CA ILE A 161 -14.14 10.07 -9.93
C ILE A 161 -13.96 8.98 -10.99
N ALA A 162 -12.82 8.32 -11.06
CA ALA A 162 -12.56 7.23 -12.02
C ALA A 162 -13.44 5.99 -11.78
N ILE A 163 -13.80 5.70 -10.52
CA ILE A 163 -14.70 4.60 -10.16
C ILE A 163 -16.16 4.97 -10.48
N LEU A 164 -16.57 6.19 -10.15
CA LEU A 164 -17.94 6.66 -10.29
C LEU A 164 -18.25 7.17 -11.71
N GLY A 165 -17.26 7.69 -12.38
CA GLY A 165 -17.42 8.58 -13.53
C GLY A 165 -17.30 7.97 -14.92
N VAL A 166 -16.85 6.76 -15.22
CA VAL A 166 -16.82 6.29 -16.62
C VAL A 166 -16.89 4.78 -16.75
N GLU A 167 -18.08 4.25 -16.94
CA GLU A 167 -18.24 3.06 -17.77
C GLU A 167 -18.32 3.45 -19.26
N LYS A 168 -17.21 3.81 -19.88
CA LYS A 168 -17.13 3.65 -21.33
C LYS A 168 -17.13 2.15 -21.58
N LYS A 169 -18.24 1.64 -22.16
CA LYS A 169 -18.31 0.29 -22.72
C LYS A 169 -17.09 0.09 -23.61
N GLN A 170 -16.10 -0.66 -23.14
CA GLN A 170 -15.16 -1.28 -24.06
C GLN A 170 -15.92 -2.43 -24.72
N LYS A 171 -16.23 -2.23 -26.00
CA LYS A 171 -16.62 -3.28 -26.91
C LYS A 171 -15.46 -4.26 -27.10
#